data_ddf06b41977de880b5010308f56403d0
#
_entry.id   ddf06b41977de880b5010308f56403d0
#
_cell.length_a   1.000
_cell.length_b   1.000
_cell.length_c   1.000
_cell.angle_alpha   90.00
_cell.angle_beta   90.00
_cell.angle_gamma   90.00
#
_symmetry.space_group_name_H-M   'P 1'
#
loop_
_entity.id
_entity.type
_entity.pdbx_description
1 polymer ?
#
loop_
_entity_poly.entity_id
_entity_poly.type
_entity_poly.pdbx_seq_one_letter_code
_entity_poly.pdbx_strand_id
1 'polypeptide(L)'
;MDFAEYREPVHSWIEQIQKYRGEDAEKTLLYSQKLEDYAVEHDDIKLLGIASYYFGETYYVLNDGEHFFKYITRAISYLDEAKQWNLVALACNLMAITSVNRGNAPIAMDYYLRGLNYCKKYDMKYEERILTLNLGTLYLSNKQYQEAQKRFEYVLGMLGTDEEEPNYYSVLNCVYTSMGRCYMLRDMPEKAQEYIDRLDNECWEKLDKLDRLYTRCFKAEYYNRTGRSSLRDECIQIVHDNTNVDMPIMDIFEDYDNFCEMLLKIGCDDVFWDIMKVLEELTDSARIINLKHRVLSLKIEYYRMHGEEQNYLRAAGMYYEMSKVLEQENSNMVANMLRVRNSLEEVKAKRRELLEENEELQKKSETDALTKLPNRFRLNAYSEEAFERAMSERSPLAVEILDIDYFKEYNDNYGHQAGDRCIASIAKELQKMQDDKIFVARYGGDEFIIIYENMTEQAVREKAEDLKKRIMDLQITHEYSKSLPIVTVSQGICYDIPRGANRNWDFLSCADNRLYRAKKANRNNISMGYMNVVSET
;
A
#
# COMPACT_ATOMS: atom_id res chain seq x y z
N MET A 1 -9.30 4.29 8.08
CA MET A 1 -8.71 3.10 7.45
C MET A 1 -9.53 1.90 7.84
N ASP A 2 -9.95 1.10 6.88
CA ASP A 2 -10.69 -0.13 7.18
C ASP A 2 -9.69 -1.29 7.35
N PHE A 3 -9.58 -1.78 8.57
CA PHE A 3 -8.76 -2.95 8.94
C PHE A 3 -9.63 -4.16 9.32
N ALA A 4 -10.93 -4.10 8.98
CA ALA A 4 -11.90 -5.15 9.31
C ALA A 4 -11.59 -6.51 8.66
N GLU A 5 -10.71 -6.54 7.67
CA GLU A 5 -10.26 -7.77 7.02
C GLU A 5 -9.31 -8.61 7.89
N TYR A 6 -8.64 -7.98 8.88
CA TYR A 6 -7.72 -8.68 9.76
C TYR A 6 -8.41 -9.19 11.02
N ARG A 7 -8.17 -10.46 11.34
CA ARG A 7 -8.64 -11.11 12.58
C ARG A 7 -7.66 -10.85 13.73
N GLU A 8 -8.05 -11.24 14.94
CA GLU A 8 -7.14 -11.28 16.08
C GLU A 8 -5.91 -12.18 15.79
N PRO A 9 -4.70 -11.82 16.24
CA PRO A 9 -4.39 -10.67 17.12
C PRO A 9 -4.05 -9.37 16.37
N VAL A 10 -3.99 -9.37 15.03
CA VAL A 10 -3.55 -8.24 14.20
C VAL A 10 -4.45 -7.01 14.39
N HIS A 11 -5.77 -7.23 14.40
CA HIS A 11 -6.75 -6.15 14.57
C HIS A 11 -6.51 -5.39 15.89
N SER A 12 -6.36 -6.12 17.00
CA SER A 12 -6.06 -5.53 18.31
C SER A 12 -4.74 -4.74 18.32
N TRP A 13 -3.68 -5.22 17.67
CA TRP A 13 -2.41 -4.48 17.63
C TRP A 13 -2.52 -3.17 16.86
N ILE A 14 -3.27 -3.15 15.76
CA ILE A 14 -3.51 -1.92 14.99
C ILE A 14 -4.32 -0.91 15.83
N GLU A 15 -5.34 -1.35 16.56
CA GLU A 15 -6.09 -0.49 17.49
C GLU A 15 -5.18 0.09 18.59
N GLN A 16 -4.29 -0.73 19.16
CA GLN A 16 -3.33 -0.24 20.17
C GLN A 16 -2.35 0.78 19.57
N ILE A 17 -1.85 0.56 18.35
CA ILE A 17 -1.01 1.54 17.65
C ILE A 17 -1.78 2.86 17.49
N GLN A 18 -3.02 2.83 17.00
CA GLN A 18 -3.84 4.02 16.82
C GLN A 18 -4.11 4.76 18.12
N LYS A 19 -4.31 4.02 19.22
CA LYS A 19 -4.54 4.58 20.55
C LYS A 19 -3.33 5.30 21.13
N TYR A 20 -2.13 4.72 20.97
CA TYR A 20 -0.89 5.26 21.58
C TYR A 20 -0.10 6.19 20.65
N ARG A 21 -0.51 6.27 19.39
CA ARG A 21 0.11 7.10 18.37
C ARG A 21 0.17 8.57 18.80
N GLY A 22 1.38 9.13 18.81
CA GLY A 22 1.62 10.51 19.24
C GLY A 22 1.67 10.74 20.77
N GLU A 23 1.22 9.77 21.59
CA GLU A 23 1.17 9.90 23.05
C GLU A 23 2.25 9.04 23.76
N ASP A 24 2.43 7.78 23.32
CA ASP A 24 3.33 6.82 23.93
C ASP A 24 4.17 6.12 22.86
N ALA A 25 5.37 6.65 22.61
CA ALA A 25 6.26 6.14 21.57
C ALA A 25 6.71 4.69 21.83
N GLU A 26 6.96 4.31 23.09
CA GLU A 26 7.42 2.95 23.43
C GLU A 26 6.36 1.90 23.10
N LYS A 27 5.11 2.17 23.47
CA LYS A 27 3.99 1.27 23.14
C LYS A 27 3.72 1.22 21.64
N THR A 28 3.78 2.36 20.96
CA THR A 28 3.61 2.40 19.50
C THR A 28 4.67 1.55 18.79
N LEU A 29 5.94 1.66 19.19
CA LEU A 29 7.03 0.83 18.67
C LEU A 29 6.83 -0.66 18.99
N LEU A 30 6.42 -0.98 20.22
CA LEU A 30 6.17 -2.37 20.63
C LEU A 30 5.10 -3.06 19.76
N TYR A 31 3.95 -2.40 19.53
CA TYR A 31 2.89 -2.99 18.73
C TYR A 31 3.23 -2.99 17.23
N SER A 32 3.97 -2.00 16.75
CA SER A 32 4.50 -1.98 15.39
C SER A 32 5.47 -3.13 15.15
N GLN A 33 6.29 -3.50 16.15
CA GLN A 33 7.19 -4.66 16.05
C GLN A 33 6.42 -5.99 15.97
N LYS A 34 5.39 -6.16 16.82
CA LYS A 34 4.53 -7.35 16.74
C LYS A 34 3.86 -7.48 15.37
N LEU A 35 3.44 -6.35 14.80
CA LEU A 35 2.83 -6.31 13.49
C LEU A 35 3.84 -6.66 12.38
N GLU A 36 5.08 -6.16 12.47
CA GLU A 36 6.16 -6.49 11.52
C GLU A 36 6.53 -7.96 11.60
N ASP A 37 6.70 -8.52 12.81
CA ASP A 37 7.07 -9.93 13.01
C ASP A 37 6.00 -10.87 12.39
N TYR A 38 4.72 -10.59 12.66
CA TYR A 38 3.62 -11.34 12.07
C TYR A 38 3.58 -11.22 10.54
N ALA A 39 3.80 -10.01 10.02
CA ALA A 39 3.78 -9.75 8.59
C ALA A 39 4.93 -10.47 7.85
N VAL A 40 6.11 -10.58 8.48
CA VAL A 40 7.24 -11.36 7.96
C VAL A 40 6.92 -12.85 7.95
N GLU A 41 6.33 -13.39 9.03
CA GLU A 41 5.98 -14.81 9.14
C GLU A 41 4.93 -15.25 8.08
N HIS A 42 3.99 -14.34 7.73
CA HIS A 42 2.88 -14.61 6.81
C HIS A 42 3.08 -14.03 5.39
N ASP A 43 4.25 -13.47 5.10
CA ASP A 43 4.58 -12.79 3.83
C ASP A 43 3.54 -11.71 3.43
N ASP A 44 3.01 -10.99 4.42
CA ASP A 44 1.99 -9.95 4.21
C ASP A 44 2.64 -8.58 3.96
N ILE A 45 2.77 -8.22 2.68
CA ILE A 45 3.38 -6.94 2.26
C ILE A 45 2.60 -5.73 2.76
N LYS A 46 1.27 -5.83 2.85
CA LYS A 46 0.43 -4.72 3.31
C LYS A 46 0.72 -4.42 4.78
N LEU A 47 0.76 -5.44 5.62
CA LEU A 47 1.11 -5.28 7.03
C LEU A 47 2.56 -4.81 7.23
N LEU A 48 3.52 -5.29 6.41
CA LEU A 48 4.91 -4.78 6.42
C LEU A 48 4.96 -3.29 6.12
N GLY A 49 4.17 -2.83 5.16
CA GLY A 49 4.05 -1.42 4.82
C GLY A 49 3.46 -0.59 5.95
N ILE A 50 2.38 -1.07 6.57
CA ILE A 50 1.69 -0.42 7.70
C ILE A 50 2.60 -0.33 8.92
N ALA A 51 3.25 -1.44 9.31
CA ALA A 51 4.20 -1.45 10.42
C ALA A 51 5.36 -0.47 10.19
N SER A 52 5.94 -0.50 8.98
CA SER A 52 7.01 0.43 8.60
C SER A 52 6.57 1.90 8.64
N TYR A 53 5.33 2.20 8.28
CA TYR A 53 4.76 3.55 8.36
C TYR A 53 4.70 4.03 9.82
N TYR A 54 4.16 3.22 10.73
CA TYR A 54 4.05 3.60 12.15
C TYR A 54 5.41 3.65 12.85
N PHE A 55 6.36 2.81 12.49
CA PHE A 55 7.75 2.98 12.92
C PHE A 55 8.30 4.33 12.47
N GLY A 56 8.15 4.67 11.18
CA GLY A 56 8.63 5.94 10.63
C GLY A 56 7.99 7.14 11.32
N GLU A 57 6.67 7.13 11.50
CA GLU A 57 5.95 8.18 12.20
C GLU A 57 6.40 8.34 13.66
N THR A 58 6.61 7.25 14.38
CA THR A 58 7.10 7.30 15.76
C THR A 58 8.53 7.85 15.83
N TYR A 59 9.42 7.45 14.93
CA TYR A 59 10.77 8.01 14.87
C TYR A 59 10.81 9.48 14.42
N TYR A 60 9.82 9.94 13.65
CA TYR A 60 9.62 11.35 13.38
C TYR A 60 9.35 12.12 14.68
N VAL A 61 8.43 11.66 15.52
CA VAL A 61 8.12 12.28 16.82
C VAL A 61 9.33 12.25 17.77
N LEU A 62 10.12 11.15 17.74
CA LEU A 62 11.34 11.01 18.54
C LEU A 62 12.55 11.80 17.99
N ASN A 63 12.39 12.50 16.86
CA ASN A 63 13.47 13.19 16.14
C ASN A 63 14.67 12.30 15.76
N ASP A 64 14.46 10.97 15.66
CA ASP A 64 15.47 10.02 15.19
C ASP A 64 15.43 9.94 13.66
N GLY A 65 16.19 10.80 13.02
CA GLY A 65 16.19 10.91 11.56
C GLY A 65 16.71 9.67 10.84
N GLU A 66 17.66 8.93 11.40
CA GLU A 66 18.21 7.73 10.77
C GLU A 66 17.15 6.63 10.64
N HIS A 67 16.50 6.29 11.74
CA HIS A 67 15.42 5.30 11.74
C HIS A 67 14.20 5.81 10.97
N PHE A 68 13.85 7.08 11.09
CA PHE A 68 12.77 7.68 10.30
C PHE A 68 12.95 7.43 8.81
N PHE A 69 14.08 7.86 8.21
CA PHE A 69 14.29 7.70 6.77
C PHE A 69 14.33 6.24 6.33
N LYS A 70 14.89 5.36 7.14
CA LYS A 70 14.89 3.92 6.89
C LYS A 70 13.46 3.37 6.79
N TYR A 71 12.66 3.59 7.82
CA TYR A 71 11.32 2.99 7.91
C TYR A 71 10.31 3.64 6.97
N ILE A 72 10.33 4.96 6.81
CA ILE A 72 9.38 5.63 5.91
C ILE A 72 9.66 5.31 4.43
N THR A 73 10.95 5.11 4.05
CA THR A 73 11.32 4.67 2.69
C THR A 73 10.82 3.24 2.44
N ARG A 74 10.95 2.34 3.42
CA ARG A 74 10.38 0.99 3.37
C ARG A 74 8.85 1.05 3.26
N ALA A 75 8.20 1.88 4.08
CA ALA A 75 6.76 2.06 4.07
C ALA A 75 6.25 2.45 2.69
N ILE A 76 6.81 3.50 2.08
CA ILE A 76 6.44 3.94 0.73
C ILE A 76 6.57 2.80 -0.28
N SER A 77 7.63 1.99 -0.19
CA SER A 77 7.88 0.89 -1.12
C SER A 77 6.86 -0.25 -0.99
N TYR A 78 6.58 -0.70 0.24
CA TYR A 78 5.64 -1.79 0.50
C TYR A 78 4.18 -1.37 0.32
N LEU A 79 3.82 -0.16 0.77
CA LEU A 79 2.46 0.38 0.62
C LEU A 79 2.10 0.64 -0.86
N ASP A 80 3.06 1.06 -1.67
CA ASP A 80 2.89 1.22 -3.12
C ASP A 80 2.59 -0.13 -3.79
N GLU A 81 3.36 -1.17 -3.46
CA GLU A 81 3.13 -2.54 -3.92
C GLU A 81 1.77 -3.09 -3.46
N ALA A 82 1.40 -2.83 -2.20
CA ALA A 82 0.13 -3.22 -1.62
C ALA A 82 -1.06 -2.32 -2.02
N LYS A 83 -0.85 -1.32 -2.87
CA LYS A 83 -1.86 -0.37 -3.36
C LYS A 83 -2.57 0.43 -2.24
N GLN A 84 -1.86 0.71 -1.14
CA GLN A 84 -2.37 1.50 -0.01
C GLN A 84 -2.06 2.99 -0.22
N TRP A 85 -2.68 3.60 -1.22
CA TRP A 85 -2.33 4.92 -1.78
C TRP A 85 -2.42 6.06 -0.77
N ASN A 86 -3.40 6.03 0.13
CA ASN A 86 -3.57 7.01 1.19
C ASN A 86 -2.36 7.04 2.14
N LEU A 87 -1.88 5.86 2.58
CA LEU A 87 -0.69 5.77 3.42
C LEU A 87 0.58 6.15 2.66
N VAL A 88 0.66 5.83 1.36
CA VAL A 88 1.76 6.30 0.50
C VAL A 88 1.81 7.83 0.45
N ALA A 89 0.65 8.49 0.28
CA ALA A 89 0.57 9.95 0.25
C ALA A 89 0.98 10.57 1.59
N LEU A 90 0.49 10.01 2.72
CA LEU A 90 0.87 10.47 4.07
C LEU A 90 2.36 10.21 4.37
N ALA A 91 2.92 9.08 3.94
CA ALA A 91 4.36 8.81 4.08
C ALA A 91 5.20 9.80 3.25
N CYS A 92 4.75 10.15 2.04
CA CYS A 92 5.38 11.20 1.24
C CYS A 92 5.30 12.57 1.95
N ASN A 93 4.18 12.89 2.60
CA ASN A 93 4.04 14.12 3.38
C ASN A 93 5.04 14.17 4.55
N LEU A 94 5.14 13.10 5.35
CA LEU A 94 6.12 13.04 6.44
C LEU A 94 7.56 13.17 5.96
N MET A 95 7.90 12.51 4.84
CA MET A 95 9.21 12.61 4.21
C MET A 95 9.51 14.05 3.79
N ALA A 96 8.53 14.73 3.20
CA ALA A 96 8.67 16.11 2.75
C ALA A 96 8.84 17.09 3.93
N ILE A 97 7.99 17.01 4.96
CA ILE A 97 8.09 17.86 6.16
C ILE A 97 9.45 17.67 6.83
N THR A 98 9.89 16.42 7.03
CA THR A 98 11.20 16.15 7.64
C THR A 98 12.34 16.72 6.81
N SER A 99 12.23 16.67 5.47
CA SER A 99 13.22 17.25 4.57
C SER A 99 13.27 18.77 4.65
N VAL A 100 12.11 19.45 4.78
CA VAL A 100 12.05 20.92 5.02
C VAL A 100 12.76 21.25 6.33
N ASN A 101 12.43 20.58 7.41
CA ASN A 101 13.01 20.84 8.73
C ASN A 101 14.53 20.63 8.78
N ARG A 102 15.06 19.78 7.88
CA ARG A 102 16.50 19.56 7.71
C ARG A 102 17.13 20.47 6.65
N GLY A 103 16.39 21.42 6.09
CA GLY A 103 16.89 22.39 5.10
C GLY A 103 17.04 21.81 3.69
N ASN A 104 16.38 20.70 3.36
CA ASN A 104 16.47 20.08 2.03
C ASN A 104 15.19 20.28 1.22
N ALA A 105 14.96 21.52 0.80
CA ALA A 105 13.79 21.90 0.01
C ALA A 105 13.61 21.13 -1.32
N PRO A 106 14.67 20.78 -2.10
CA PRO A 106 14.49 19.99 -3.31
C PRO A 106 13.90 18.59 -3.08
N ILE A 107 14.35 17.88 -2.05
CA ILE A 107 13.80 16.57 -1.69
C ILE A 107 12.36 16.72 -1.19
N ALA A 108 12.08 17.72 -0.36
CA ALA A 108 10.73 18.01 0.10
C ALA A 108 9.76 18.22 -1.07
N MET A 109 10.16 19.03 -2.05
CA MET A 109 9.39 19.30 -3.26
C MET A 109 9.06 18.02 -4.03
N ASP A 110 10.05 17.15 -4.24
CA ASP A 110 9.86 15.87 -4.95
C ASP A 110 8.81 14.99 -4.26
N TYR A 111 8.91 14.85 -2.94
CA TYR A 111 7.95 14.03 -2.18
C TYR A 111 6.55 14.64 -2.12
N TYR A 112 6.41 15.97 -1.98
CA TYR A 112 5.09 16.61 -2.08
C TYR A 112 4.44 16.36 -3.43
N LEU A 113 5.18 16.56 -4.53
CA LEU A 113 4.66 16.33 -5.88
C LEU A 113 4.32 14.86 -6.14
N ARG A 114 5.14 13.95 -5.63
CA ARG A 114 4.87 12.51 -5.70
C ARG A 114 3.58 12.14 -4.95
N GLY A 115 3.42 12.60 -3.71
CA GLY A 115 2.19 12.40 -2.92
C GLY A 115 0.95 12.96 -3.63
N LEU A 116 1.04 14.19 -4.14
CA LEU A 116 -0.05 14.84 -4.90
C LEU A 116 -0.44 14.09 -6.17
N ASN A 117 0.52 13.45 -6.85
CA ASN A 117 0.22 12.62 -8.01
C ASN A 117 -0.62 11.39 -7.63
N TYR A 118 -0.34 10.74 -6.49
CA TYR A 118 -1.19 9.67 -5.96
C TYR A 118 -2.59 10.19 -5.61
N CYS A 119 -2.67 11.33 -4.90
CA CYS A 119 -3.94 11.91 -4.50
C CYS A 119 -4.85 12.19 -5.70
N LYS A 120 -4.32 12.81 -6.75
CA LYS A 120 -5.07 13.10 -7.99
C LYS A 120 -5.49 11.84 -8.74
N LYS A 121 -4.61 10.84 -8.82
CA LYS A 121 -4.87 9.60 -9.54
C LYS A 121 -5.97 8.76 -8.88
N TYR A 122 -6.08 8.80 -7.56
CA TYR A 122 -6.98 7.96 -6.76
C TYR A 122 -8.06 8.75 -6.02
N ASP A 123 -8.25 10.05 -6.35
CA ASP A 123 -9.26 10.97 -5.81
C ASP A 123 -9.28 11.06 -4.27
N MET A 124 -8.10 11.20 -3.66
CA MET A 124 -7.91 11.26 -2.20
C MET A 124 -7.89 12.71 -1.72
N LYS A 125 -9.06 13.30 -1.50
CA LYS A 125 -9.23 14.73 -1.22
C LYS A 125 -8.61 15.20 0.10
N TYR A 126 -8.71 14.40 1.14
CA TYR A 126 -8.15 14.74 2.46
C TYR A 126 -6.62 14.86 2.40
N GLU A 127 -5.95 13.85 1.85
CA GLU A 127 -4.49 13.83 1.71
C GLU A 127 -4.01 14.89 0.71
N GLU A 128 -4.76 15.11 -0.38
CA GLU A 128 -4.46 16.17 -1.36
C GLU A 128 -4.43 17.56 -0.70
N ARG A 129 -5.39 17.83 0.18
CA ARG A 129 -5.47 19.11 0.90
C ARG A 129 -4.27 19.32 1.81
N ILE A 130 -3.90 18.32 2.63
CA ILE A 130 -2.76 18.39 3.54
C ILE A 130 -1.45 18.63 2.76
N LEU A 131 -1.21 17.84 1.73
CA LEU A 131 -0.01 17.96 0.89
C LEU A 131 0.06 19.30 0.16
N THR A 132 -1.09 19.81 -0.31
CA THR A 132 -1.15 21.10 -1.01
C THR A 132 -0.90 22.26 -0.06
N LEU A 133 -1.42 22.19 1.18
CA LEU A 133 -1.17 23.18 2.23
C LEU A 133 0.34 23.28 2.53
N ASN A 134 0.95 22.13 2.82
CA ASN A 134 2.37 22.06 3.15
C ASN A 134 3.29 22.48 1.98
N LEU A 135 2.90 22.13 0.75
CA LEU A 135 3.59 22.61 -0.45
C LEU A 135 3.45 24.11 -0.62
N GLY A 136 2.30 24.70 -0.29
CA GLY A 136 2.08 26.13 -0.25
C GLY A 136 3.03 26.84 0.73
N THR A 137 3.19 26.27 1.93
CA THR A 137 4.13 26.77 2.95
C THR A 137 5.58 26.68 2.46
N LEU A 138 5.96 25.59 1.80
CA LEU A 138 7.30 25.45 1.20
C LEU A 138 7.56 26.52 0.11
N TYR A 139 6.57 26.83 -0.73
CA TYR A 139 6.70 27.92 -1.71
C TYR A 139 6.84 29.28 -1.03
N LEU A 140 6.08 29.52 0.06
CA LEU A 140 6.17 30.75 0.84
C LEU A 140 7.56 30.94 1.44
N SER A 141 8.11 29.92 2.11
CA SER A 141 9.46 29.95 2.69
C SER A 141 10.55 30.16 1.64
N ASN A 142 10.34 29.64 0.41
CA ASN A 142 11.23 29.86 -0.72
C ASN A 142 10.96 31.18 -1.49
N LYS A 143 10.18 32.10 -0.93
CA LYS A 143 9.85 33.41 -1.52
C LYS A 143 9.13 33.35 -2.88
N GLN A 144 8.49 32.22 -3.18
CA GLN A 144 7.69 32.02 -4.39
C GLN A 144 6.21 32.33 -4.11
N TYR A 145 5.94 33.57 -3.74
CA TYR A 145 4.66 34.02 -3.18
C TYR A 145 3.45 33.77 -4.09
N GLN A 146 3.61 33.89 -5.41
CA GLN A 146 2.50 33.65 -6.36
C GLN A 146 2.10 32.17 -6.42
N GLU A 147 3.10 31.27 -6.40
CA GLU A 147 2.82 29.82 -6.38
C GLU A 147 2.25 29.39 -5.03
N ALA A 148 2.75 29.95 -3.93
CA ALA A 148 2.20 29.74 -2.59
C ALA A 148 0.70 30.13 -2.57
N GLN A 149 0.37 31.34 -3.03
CA GLN A 149 -1.01 31.84 -3.08
C GLN A 149 -1.94 30.89 -3.85
N LYS A 150 -1.54 30.43 -5.06
CA LYS A 150 -2.35 29.47 -5.84
C LYS A 150 -2.63 28.19 -5.07
N ARG A 151 -1.68 27.71 -4.26
CA ARG A 151 -1.88 26.50 -3.44
C ARG A 151 -2.85 26.75 -2.31
N PHE A 152 -2.74 27.87 -1.62
CA PHE A 152 -3.66 28.23 -0.55
C PHE A 152 -5.08 28.50 -1.06
N GLU A 153 -5.24 29.19 -2.20
CA GLU A 153 -6.54 29.37 -2.87
C GLU A 153 -7.18 28.00 -3.24
N TYR A 154 -6.36 27.07 -3.73
CA TYR A 154 -6.84 25.72 -4.01
C TYR A 154 -7.31 24.98 -2.75
N VAL A 155 -6.55 25.09 -1.63
CA VAL A 155 -6.95 24.50 -0.34
C VAL A 155 -8.26 25.09 0.15
N LEU A 156 -8.45 26.42 0.06
CA LEU A 156 -9.73 27.07 0.41
C LEU A 156 -10.90 26.54 -0.42
N GLY A 157 -10.69 26.31 -1.72
CA GLY A 157 -11.71 25.73 -2.59
C GLY A 157 -12.07 24.28 -2.23
N MET A 158 -11.18 23.56 -1.58
CA MET A 158 -11.41 22.17 -1.15
C MET A 158 -12.06 22.04 0.22
N LEU A 159 -11.87 23.02 1.11
CA LEU A 159 -12.34 22.97 2.51
C LEU A 159 -13.87 22.90 2.61
N GLY A 160 -14.62 23.42 1.63
CA GLY A 160 -16.08 23.45 1.70
C GLY A 160 -16.60 24.24 2.90
N THR A 161 -17.78 23.86 3.41
CA THR A 161 -18.47 24.48 4.56
C THR A 161 -18.68 23.50 5.72
N ASP A 162 -18.00 22.37 5.72
CA ASP A 162 -18.16 21.33 6.75
C ASP A 162 -17.26 21.64 7.95
N GLU A 163 -17.80 22.38 8.90
CA GLU A 163 -17.11 22.77 10.14
C GLU A 163 -16.87 21.59 11.10
N GLU A 164 -17.49 20.43 10.89
CA GLU A 164 -17.29 19.23 11.68
C GLU A 164 -16.04 18.45 11.25
N GLU A 165 -15.43 18.86 10.14
CA GLU A 165 -14.21 18.23 9.67
C GLU A 165 -13.03 18.45 10.65
N PRO A 166 -12.27 17.40 11.00
CA PRO A 166 -11.15 17.53 11.92
C PRO A 166 -10.15 18.61 11.48
N ASN A 167 -9.75 19.47 12.41
CA ASN A 167 -8.80 20.58 12.19
C ASN A 167 -9.25 21.66 11.19
N TYR A 168 -10.54 21.75 10.88
CA TYR A 168 -11.07 22.73 9.93
C TYR A 168 -10.58 24.15 10.21
N TYR A 169 -10.76 24.63 11.43
CA TYR A 169 -10.38 26.00 11.83
C TYR A 169 -8.86 26.21 11.87
N SER A 170 -8.08 25.21 12.27
CA SER A 170 -6.61 25.30 12.22
C SER A 170 -6.10 25.39 10.79
N VAL A 171 -6.70 24.64 9.85
CA VAL A 171 -6.37 24.74 8.43
C VAL A 171 -6.75 26.10 7.87
N LEU A 172 -7.95 26.61 8.18
CA LEU A 172 -8.38 27.96 7.79
C LEU A 172 -7.43 29.04 8.32
N ASN A 173 -7.06 28.96 9.61
CA ASN A 173 -6.10 29.85 10.25
C ASN A 173 -4.76 29.86 9.53
N CYS A 174 -4.20 28.67 9.26
CA CYS A 174 -2.94 28.52 8.53
C CYS A 174 -3.01 29.14 7.12
N VAL A 175 -4.11 28.88 6.40
CA VAL A 175 -4.29 29.42 5.04
C VAL A 175 -4.44 30.94 5.07
N TYR A 176 -5.26 31.51 5.95
CA TYR A 176 -5.47 32.95 6.01
C TYR A 176 -4.20 33.70 6.45
N THR A 177 -3.50 33.19 7.45
CA THR A 177 -2.21 33.73 7.89
C THR A 177 -1.20 33.71 6.76
N SER A 178 -1.06 32.58 6.06
CA SER A 178 -0.13 32.43 4.95
C SER A 178 -0.48 33.31 3.75
N MET A 179 -1.78 33.43 3.42
CA MET A 179 -2.26 34.35 2.36
C MET A 179 -1.98 35.80 2.72
N GLY A 180 -2.26 36.19 3.95
CA GLY A 180 -1.95 37.52 4.46
C GLY A 180 -0.44 37.83 4.33
N ARG A 181 0.43 36.89 4.72
CA ARG A 181 1.89 36.99 4.53
C ARG A 181 2.28 37.12 3.05
N CYS A 182 1.70 36.30 2.18
CA CYS A 182 1.95 36.41 0.74
C CYS A 182 1.68 37.83 0.20
N TYR A 183 0.57 38.42 0.62
CA TYR A 183 0.21 39.78 0.21
C TYR A 183 1.11 40.85 0.84
N MET A 184 1.43 40.71 2.13
CA MET A 184 2.37 41.63 2.78
C MET A 184 3.75 41.65 2.11
N LEU A 185 4.30 40.46 1.82
CA LEU A 185 5.63 40.31 1.19
C LEU A 185 5.65 40.75 -0.27
N ARG A 186 4.50 40.92 -0.89
CA ARG A 186 4.29 41.48 -2.22
C ARG A 186 3.91 42.97 -2.19
N ASP A 187 4.01 43.63 -1.04
CA ASP A 187 3.67 45.05 -0.81
C ASP A 187 2.21 45.40 -1.13
N MET A 188 1.30 44.54 -0.71
CA MET A 188 -0.16 44.66 -0.89
C MET A 188 -0.91 44.62 0.47
N PRO A 189 -0.66 45.59 1.38
CA PRO A 189 -1.17 45.52 2.76
C PRO A 189 -2.70 45.60 2.85
N GLU A 190 -3.39 46.24 1.89
CA GLU A 190 -4.87 46.29 1.88
C GLU A 190 -5.46 44.89 1.69
N LYS A 191 -4.86 44.05 0.83
CA LYS A 191 -5.28 42.68 0.65
C LYS A 191 -4.93 41.80 1.84
N ALA A 192 -3.82 42.06 2.50
CA ALA A 192 -3.50 41.36 3.75
C ALA A 192 -4.52 41.66 4.86
N GLN A 193 -5.07 42.90 4.91
CA GLN A 193 -6.15 43.27 5.85
C GLN A 193 -7.39 42.42 5.66
N GLU A 194 -7.80 42.11 4.43
CA GLU A 194 -8.96 41.25 4.17
C GLU A 194 -8.82 39.89 4.86
N TYR A 195 -7.61 39.31 4.89
CA TYR A 195 -7.36 38.02 5.54
C TYR A 195 -7.30 38.14 7.07
N ILE A 196 -6.85 39.26 7.60
CA ILE A 196 -6.93 39.55 9.04
C ILE A 196 -8.39 39.68 9.48
N ASP A 197 -9.22 40.38 8.70
CA ASP A 197 -10.64 40.52 8.98
C ASP A 197 -11.36 39.17 8.93
N ARG A 198 -10.98 38.28 7.99
CA ARG A 198 -11.49 36.91 7.93
C ARG A 198 -11.03 36.07 9.11
N LEU A 199 -9.78 36.15 9.52
CA LEU A 199 -9.27 35.49 10.72
C LEU A 199 -10.08 35.89 11.95
N ASP A 200 -10.36 37.19 12.13
CA ASP A 200 -11.10 37.70 13.28
C ASP A 200 -12.57 37.29 13.27
N ASN A 201 -13.20 37.28 12.11
CA ASN A 201 -14.64 37.03 11.99
C ASN A 201 -15.00 35.55 11.84
N GLU A 202 -14.17 34.74 11.17
CA GLU A 202 -14.49 33.38 10.80
C GLU A 202 -13.82 32.32 11.71
N CYS A 203 -12.61 32.60 12.25
CA CYS A 203 -11.80 31.60 12.93
C CYS A 203 -11.54 31.88 14.41
N TRP A 204 -11.34 33.14 14.80
CA TRP A 204 -10.73 33.53 16.07
C TRP A 204 -11.29 32.84 17.31
N GLU A 205 -12.65 32.81 17.44
CA GLU A 205 -13.30 32.21 18.62
C GLU A 205 -13.17 30.68 18.69
N LYS A 206 -12.85 30.05 17.56
CA LYS A 206 -12.72 28.58 17.42
C LYS A 206 -11.29 28.09 17.54
N LEU A 207 -10.30 29.00 17.46
CA LEU A 207 -8.89 28.67 17.56
C LEU A 207 -8.49 28.28 18.99
N ASP A 208 -7.60 27.31 19.11
CA ASP A 208 -6.95 27.01 20.38
C ASP A 208 -5.93 28.09 20.78
N LYS A 209 -5.28 27.90 21.94
CA LYS A 209 -4.31 28.88 22.45
C LYS A 209 -3.07 29.01 21.56
N LEU A 210 -2.65 27.91 20.97
CA LEU A 210 -1.44 27.85 20.16
C LEU A 210 -1.67 28.54 18.81
N ASP A 211 -2.76 28.18 18.14
CA ASP A 211 -3.18 28.82 16.88
C ASP A 211 -3.36 30.33 17.03
N ARG A 212 -3.97 30.78 18.15
CA ARG A 212 -4.09 32.22 18.45
C ARG A 212 -2.73 32.90 18.63
N LEU A 213 -1.76 32.18 19.18
CA LEU A 213 -0.41 32.74 19.39
C LEU A 213 0.31 32.95 18.04
N TYR A 214 0.27 31.98 17.12
CA TYR A 214 0.84 32.14 15.76
C TYR A 214 0.17 33.28 15.00
N THR A 215 -1.14 33.34 15.07
CA THR A 215 -1.91 34.42 14.45
C THR A 215 -1.47 35.78 14.99
N ARG A 216 -1.12 35.91 16.28
CA ARG A 216 -0.60 37.14 16.86
C ARG A 216 0.79 37.51 16.36
N CYS A 217 1.67 36.54 16.14
CA CYS A 217 2.96 36.79 15.49
C CYS A 217 2.76 37.46 14.12
N PHE A 218 1.89 36.88 13.28
CA PHE A 218 1.56 37.43 11.98
C PHE A 218 0.89 38.82 12.08
N LYS A 219 -0.08 39.02 13.00
CA LYS A 219 -0.71 40.32 13.21
C LYS A 219 0.27 41.39 13.66
N ALA A 220 1.25 41.05 14.51
CA ALA A 220 2.29 41.98 14.90
C ALA A 220 3.13 42.43 13.71
N GLU A 221 3.55 41.50 12.83
CA GLU A 221 4.26 41.82 11.58
C GLU A 221 3.43 42.76 10.69
N TYR A 222 2.12 42.45 10.54
CA TYR A 222 1.20 43.28 9.75
C TYR A 222 1.03 44.69 10.32
N TYR A 223 0.76 44.80 11.65
CA TYR A 223 0.57 46.10 12.31
C TYR A 223 1.84 46.93 12.29
N ASN A 224 3.01 46.29 12.40
CA ASN A 224 4.28 46.97 12.23
C ASN A 224 4.43 47.60 10.83
N ARG A 225 4.08 46.83 9.78
CA ARG A 225 4.19 47.28 8.40
C ARG A 225 3.19 48.38 8.04
N THR A 226 2.02 48.39 8.70
CA THR A 226 0.98 49.40 8.47
C THR A 226 1.02 50.58 9.44
N GLY A 227 2.05 50.67 10.31
CA GLY A 227 2.25 51.76 11.24
C GLY A 227 1.28 51.78 12.42
N ARG A 228 0.58 50.70 12.71
CA ARG A 228 -0.35 50.54 13.82
C ARG A 228 0.35 50.11 15.11
N SER A 229 1.24 50.98 15.63
CA SER A 229 2.17 50.63 16.69
C SER A 229 1.50 50.10 17.97
N SER A 230 0.38 50.70 18.41
CA SER A 230 -0.32 50.24 19.63
C SER A 230 -0.82 48.79 19.54
N LEU A 231 -1.39 48.39 18.38
CA LEU A 231 -1.87 47.00 18.15
C LEU A 231 -0.71 46.03 17.99
N ARG A 232 0.38 46.49 17.36
CA ARG A 232 1.64 45.72 17.28
C ARG A 232 2.17 45.41 18.67
N ASP A 233 2.30 46.44 19.53
CA ASP A 233 2.90 46.32 20.86
C ASP A 233 2.04 45.44 21.78
N GLU A 234 0.68 45.50 21.66
CA GLU A 234 -0.23 44.57 22.32
C GLU A 234 0.02 43.12 21.90
N CYS A 235 0.17 42.85 20.58
CA CYS A 235 0.48 41.52 20.07
C CYS A 235 1.83 41.03 20.58
N ILE A 236 2.87 41.90 20.58
CA ILE A 236 4.21 41.59 21.07
C ILE A 236 4.14 41.16 22.53
N GLN A 237 3.45 41.94 23.40
CA GLN A 237 3.33 41.60 24.82
C GLN A 237 2.66 40.25 25.03
N ILE A 238 1.58 39.96 24.31
CA ILE A 238 0.87 38.68 24.45
C ILE A 238 1.74 37.50 23.98
N VAL A 239 2.47 37.65 22.88
CA VAL A 239 3.40 36.60 22.39
C VAL A 239 4.51 36.38 23.43
N HIS A 240 5.14 37.44 23.93
CA HIS A 240 6.17 37.37 24.94
C HIS A 240 5.72 36.65 26.22
N ASP A 241 4.55 37.05 26.77
CA ASP A 241 4.02 36.48 28.01
C ASP A 241 3.62 34.99 27.93
N ASN A 242 3.37 34.49 26.72
CA ASN A 242 2.92 33.11 26.49
C ASN A 242 3.98 32.21 25.86
N THR A 243 5.14 32.72 25.49
CA THR A 243 6.25 31.93 24.96
C THR A 243 6.94 31.13 26.05
N ASN A 244 7.06 29.82 25.89
CA ASN A 244 7.69 28.93 26.86
C ASN A 244 8.32 27.69 26.21
N VAL A 245 9.06 26.91 27.00
CA VAL A 245 9.84 25.74 26.54
C VAL A 245 9.01 24.46 26.31
N ASP A 246 7.73 24.47 26.60
CA ASP A 246 6.82 23.34 26.36
C ASP A 246 6.15 23.41 24.97
N MET A 247 6.47 24.43 24.18
CA MET A 247 5.86 24.65 22.86
C MET A 247 6.39 23.69 21.80
N PRO A 248 5.55 23.24 20.83
CA PRO A 248 5.97 22.34 19.76
C PRO A 248 6.81 23.10 18.73
N ILE A 249 8.14 23.06 18.87
CA ILE A 249 9.07 23.85 18.06
C ILE A 249 8.87 23.68 16.54
N MET A 250 8.48 22.49 16.11
CA MET A 250 8.29 22.17 14.70
C MET A 250 7.14 22.96 14.06
N ASP A 251 6.12 23.28 14.86
CA ASP A 251 4.91 23.95 14.40
C ASP A 251 5.03 25.47 14.50
N ILE A 252 5.87 25.95 15.45
CA ILE A 252 5.96 27.39 15.74
C ILE A 252 7.13 28.10 15.05
N PHE A 253 8.16 27.35 14.63
CA PHE A 253 9.46 27.93 14.29
C PHE A 253 9.37 29.03 13.21
N GLU A 254 8.63 28.80 12.14
CA GLU A 254 8.53 29.77 11.03
C GLU A 254 7.88 31.09 11.49
N ASP A 255 6.87 31.02 12.35
CA ASP A 255 6.19 32.21 12.85
C ASP A 255 7.08 33.02 13.80
N TYR A 256 7.82 32.32 14.67
CA TYR A 256 8.73 32.94 15.61
C TYR A 256 10.00 33.49 14.93
N ASP A 257 10.51 32.85 13.90
CA ASP A 257 11.64 33.34 13.11
C ASP A 257 11.31 34.68 12.45
N ASN A 258 10.16 34.78 11.76
CA ASN A 258 9.66 36.03 11.17
C ASN A 258 9.38 37.10 12.24
N PHE A 259 8.80 36.69 13.39
CA PHE A 259 8.52 37.60 14.49
C PHE A 259 9.81 38.17 15.10
N CYS A 260 10.83 37.33 15.33
CA CYS A 260 12.15 37.77 15.78
C CYS A 260 12.84 38.73 14.79
N GLU A 261 12.73 38.44 13.48
CA GLU A 261 13.22 39.40 12.45
C GLU A 261 12.51 40.76 12.55
N MET A 262 11.22 40.78 12.85
CA MET A 262 10.48 42.03 13.07
C MET A 262 10.98 42.75 14.34
N LEU A 263 11.12 42.03 15.46
CA LEU A 263 11.62 42.60 16.74
C LEU A 263 13.00 43.27 16.54
N LEU A 264 13.89 42.63 15.82
CA LEU A 264 15.19 43.21 15.44
C LEU A 264 15.03 44.52 14.69
N LYS A 265 14.18 44.58 13.68
CA LYS A 265 13.97 45.79 12.84
C LYS A 265 13.40 46.96 13.61
N ILE A 266 12.61 46.72 14.67
CA ILE A 266 12.02 47.79 15.49
C ILE A 266 12.85 48.12 16.73
N GLY A 267 13.95 47.39 17.00
CA GLY A 267 14.81 47.61 18.18
C GLY A 267 14.18 47.19 19.50
N CYS A 268 13.34 46.12 19.51
CA CYS A 268 12.75 45.59 20.72
C CYS A 268 13.63 44.49 21.33
N ASP A 269 14.82 44.89 21.78
CA ASP A 269 15.91 43.98 22.14
C ASP A 269 15.63 43.08 23.33
N ASP A 270 14.96 43.58 24.38
CA ASP A 270 14.65 42.80 25.59
C ASP A 270 13.75 41.61 25.21
N VAL A 271 12.64 41.85 24.53
CA VAL A 271 11.70 40.80 24.08
C VAL A 271 12.38 39.85 23.10
N PHE A 272 13.21 40.37 22.18
CA PHE A 272 13.97 39.56 21.25
C PHE A 272 14.83 38.52 21.99
N TRP A 273 15.62 38.94 22.99
CA TRP A 273 16.53 38.05 23.72
C TRP A 273 15.77 37.06 24.61
N ASP A 274 14.66 37.44 25.23
CA ASP A 274 13.83 36.53 25.99
C ASP A 274 13.26 35.41 25.14
N ILE A 275 12.76 35.75 23.93
CA ILE A 275 12.26 34.74 22.99
C ILE A 275 13.40 33.90 22.42
N MET A 276 14.54 34.51 22.05
CA MET A 276 15.70 33.79 21.55
C MET A 276 16.21 32.75 22.53
N LYS A 277 16.20 33.02 23.84
CA LYS A 277 16.56 32.06 24.87
C LYS A 277 15.66 30.82 24.86
N VAL A 278 14.35 31.01 24.73
CA VAL A 278 13.38 29.91 24.61
C VAL A 278 13.61 29.11 23.31
N LEU A 279 13.80 29.80 22.17
CA LEU A 279 14.06 29.13 20.90
C LEU A 279 15.37 28.32 20.90
N GLU A 280 16.43 28.82 21.57
CA GLU A 280 17.67 28.06 21.74
C GLU A 280 17.45 26.77 22.53
N GLU A 281 16.74 26.85 23.65
CA GLU A 281 16.43 25.68 24.48
C GLU A 281 15.56 24.66 23.72
N LEU A 282 14.53 25.14 23.02
CA LEU A 282 13.67 24.27 22.19
C LEU A 282 14.45 23.62 21.03
N THR A 283 15.30 24.37 20.33
CA THR A 283 16.07 23.81 19.21
C THR A 283 17.17 22.88 19.69
N ASP A 284 17.73 23.12 20.89
CA ASP A 284 18.68 22.20 21.53
C ASP A 284 18.02 20.86 21.89
N SER A 285 16.82 20.91 22.45
CA SER A 285 16.03 19.73 22.80
C SER A 285 15.62 18.95 21.56
N ALA A 286 15.19 19.62 20.49
CA ALA A 286 14.80 19.02 19.24
C ALA A 286 15.95 18.39 18.44
N ARG A 287 17.21 18.75 18.71
CA ARG A 287 18.41 18.27 18.02
C ARG A 287 18.38 18.43 16.49
N ILE A 288 17.66 19.44 15.98
CA ILE A 288 17.55 19.72 14.55
C ILE A 288 18.53 20.83 14.20
N ILE A 289 19.62 20.47 13.54
CA ILE A 289 20.74 21.38 13.23
C ILE A 289 20.30 22.58 12.39
N ASN A 290 19.38 22.38 11.43
CA ASN A 290 18.87 23.46 10.60
C ASN A 290 18.15 24.55 11.41
N LEU A 291 17.38 24.19 12.45
CA LEU A 291 16.70 25.17 13.31
C LEU A 291 17.72 25.95 14.15
N LYS A 292 18.71 25.28 14.71
CA LYS A 292 19.83 25.94 15.42
C LYS A 292 20.60 26.90 14.52
N HIS A 293 20.85 26.50 13.29
CA HIS A 293 21.53 27.32 12.29
C HIS A 293 20.74 28.59 11.99
N ARG A 294 19.39 28.51 11.89
CA ARG A 294 18.52 29.69 11.69
C ARG A 294 18.49 30.59 12.92
N VAL A 295 18.37 30.04 14.12
CA VAL A 295 18.46 30.80 15.38
C VAL A 295 19.79 31.55 15.46
N LEU A 296 20.90 30.91 15.08
CA LEU A 296 22.21 31.55 15.06
C LEU A 296 22.30 32.67 14.02
N SER A 297 21.59 32.54 12.90
CA SER A 297 21.48 33.61 11.88
C SER A 297 20.83 34.87 12.44
N LEU A 298 19.77 34.75 13.25
CA LEU A 298 19.14 35.89 13.94
C LEU A 298 20.10 36.58 14.90
N LYS A 299 20.92 35.84 15.63
CA LYS A 299 21.96 36.40 16.51
C LYS A 299 23.03 37.15 15.74
N ILE A 300 23.48 36.62 14.61
CA ILE A 300 24.44 37.28 13.72
C ILE A 300 23.90 38.62 13.24
N GLU A 301 22.62 38.65 12.84
CA GLU A 301 21.94 39.86 12.41
C GLU A 301 21.87 40.90 13.53
N TYR A 302 21.49 40.48 14.76
CA TYR A 302 21.49 41.33 15.95
C TYR A 302 22.87 41.96 16.20
N TYR A 303 23.94 41.15 16.30
CA TYR A 303 25.28 41.62 16.59
C TYR A 303 25.82 42.55 15.50
N ARG A 304 25.48 42.29 14.24
CA ARG A 304 25.80 43.13 13.11
C ARG A 304 25.15 44.52 13.23
N MET A 305 23.86 44.56 13.57
CA MET A 305 23.10 45.82 13.70
C MET A 305 23.59 46.67 14.86
N HIS A 306 24.03 46.04 15.94
CA HIS A 306 24.50 46.76 17.15
C HIS A 306 26.01 47.01 17.17
N GLY A 307 26.75 46.63 16.12
CA GLY A 307 28.19 46.85 16.05
C GLY A 307 29.02 46.02 17.03
N GLU A 308 28.48 44.90 17.49
CA GLU A 308 29.15 43.99 18.43
C GLU A 308 30.12 43.05 17.69
N GLU A 309 31.24 43.62 17.20
CA GLU A 309 32.15 42.91 16.29
C GLU A 309 32.66 41.58 16.81
N GLN A 310 33.02 41.48 18.08
CA GLN A 310 33.54 40.21 18.68
C GLN A 310 32.47 39.11 18.73
N ASN A 311 31.24 39.45 19.13
CA ASN A 311 30.12 38.53 19.17
C ASN A 311 29.70 38.12 17.76
N TYR A 312 29.70 39.08 16.82
CA TYR A 312 29.43 38.81 15.41
C TYR A 312 30.42 37.81 14.81
N LEU A 313 31.75 38.03 14.96
CA LEU A 313 32.78 37.14 14.43
C LEU A 313 32.69 35.71 15.06
N ARG A 314 32.43 35.65 16.36
CA ARG A 314 32.24 34.36 17.04
C ARG A 314 31.02 33.62 16.51
N ALA A 315 29.88 34.28 16.41
CA ALA A 315 28.64 33.69 15.90
C ALA A 315 28.78 33.30 14.42
N ALA A 316 29.42 34.10 13.58
CA ALA A 316 29.69 33.78 12.19
C ALA A 316 30.61 32.55 12.03
N GLY A 317 31.62 32.39 12.90
CA GLY A 317 32.44 31.19 12.94
C GLY A 317 31.63 29.93 13.28
N MET A 318 30.77 30.02 14.31
CA MET A 318 29.88 28.93 14.68
C MET A 318 28.88 28.59 13.55
N TYR A 319 28.32 29.59 12.89
CA TYR A 319 27.43 29.44 11.74
C TYR A 319 28.10 28.69 10.59
N TYR A 320 29.36 29.03 10.26
CA TYR A 320 30.11 28.35 9.23
C TYR A 320 30.36 26.86 9.57
N GLU A 321 30.78 26.54 10.79
CA GLU A 321 30.99 25.16 11.19
C GLU A 321 29.67 24.37 11.19
N MET A 322 28.58 24.98 11.64
CA MET A 322 27.25 24.35 11.63
C MET A 322 26.73 24.15 10.20
N SER A 323 27.03 25.07 9.27
CA SER A 323 26.71 24.92 7.84
C SER A 323 27.37 23.68 7.22
N LYS A 324 28.63 23.39 7.59
CA LYS A 324 29.33 22.19 7.12
C LYS A 324 28.68 20.90 7.66
N VAL A 325 28.30 20.92 8.94
CA VAL A 325 27.61 19.76 9.54
C VAL A 325 26.26 19.54 8.85
N LEU A 326 25.51 20.60 8.56
CA LEU A 326 24.22 20.53 7.86
C LEU A 326 24.38 19.97 6.44
N GLU A 327 25.39 20.41 5.71
CA GLU A 327 25.72 19.89 4.37
C GLU A 327 26.06 18.39 4.42
N GLN A 328 26.85 17.99 5.42
CA GLN A 328 27.22 16.59 5.62
C GLN A 328 26.00 15.72 6.01
N GLU A 329 25.14 16.21 6.90
CA GLU A 329 23.89 15.52 7.27
C GLU A 329 22.97 15.35 6.06
N ASN A 330 22.79 16.40 5.25
CA ASN A 330 21.98 16.32 4.04
C ASN A 330 22.56 15.31 3.04
N SER A 331 23.87 15.29 2.85
CA SER A 331 24.55 14.33 1.97
C SER A 331 24.38 12.89 2.49
N ASN A 332 24.55 12.67 3.79
CA ASN A 332 24.36 11.36 4.44
C ASN A 332 22.90 10.89 4.32
N MET A 333 21.93 11.80 4.51
CA MET A 333 20.51 11.49 4.35
C MET A 333 20.22 10.98 2.93
N VAL A 334 20.67 11.70 1.90
CA VAL A 334 20.49 11.30 0.49
C VAL A 334 21.14 9.93 0.23
N ALA A 335 22.39 9.75 0.69
CA ALA A 335 23.11 8.50 0.51
C ALA A 335 22.39 7.31 1.19
N ASN A 336 21.87 7.51 2.40
CA ASN A 336 21.11 6.49 3.12
C ASN A 336 19.78 6.15 2.43
N MET A 337 19.05 7.15 1.97
CA MET A 337 17.80 6.94 1.20
C MET A 337 18.06 6.14 -0.08
N LEU A 338 19.11 6.48 -0.83
CA LEU A 338 19.50 5.74 -2.04
C LEU A 338 19.90 4.30 -1.72
N ARG A 339 20.66 4.09 -0.63
CA ARG A 339 21.06 2.74 -0.20
C ARG A 339 19.85 1.87 0.16
N VAL A 340 18.93 2.40 0.97
CA VAL A 340 17.70 1.68 1.35
C VAL A 340 16.85 1.38 0.12
N ARG A 341 16.69 2.34 -0.79
CA ARG A 341 15.95 2.14 -2.04
C ARG A 341 16.56 1.03 -2.91
N ASN A 342 17.88 1.06 -3.12
CA ASN A 342 18.56 0.02 -3.92
C ASN A 342 18.42 -1.36 -3.27
N SER A 343 18.61 -1.48 -1.96
CA SER A 343 18.42 -2.75 -1.24
C SER A 343 16.99 -3.28 -1.36
N LEU A 344 15.98 -2.40 -1.32
CA LEU A 344 14.58 -2.80 -1.51
C LEU A 344 14.30 -3.30 -2.94
N GLU A 345 14.88 -2.64 -3.95
CA GLU A 345 14.74 -3.10 -5.34
C GLU A 345 15.38 -4.47 -5.56
N GLU A 346 16.54 -4.72 -4.94
CA GLU A 346 17.21 -6.04 -4.98
C GLU A 346 16.34 -7.12 -4.33
N VAL A 347 15.77 -6.83 -3.14
CA VAL A 347 14.87 -7.77 -2.44
C VAL A 347 13.62 -8.07 -3.27
N LYS A 348 13.00 -7.03 -3.87
CA LYS A 348 11.83 -7.19 -4.75
C LYS A 348 12.14 -8.01 -5.99
N ALA A 349 13.29 -7.78 -6.61
CA ALA A 349 13.73 -8.56 -7.77
C ALA A 349 13.91 -10.03 -7.42
N LYS A 350 14.58 -10.32 -6.29
CA LYS A 350 14.79 -11.69 -5.83
C LYS A 350 13.50 -12.41 -5.47
N ARG A 351 12.57 -11.70 -4.81
CA ARG A 351 11.25 -12.25 -4.50
C ARG A 351 10.48 -12.63 -5.77
N ARG A 352 10.51 -11.76 -6.80
CA ARG A 352 9.85 -12.04 -8.08
C ARG A 352 10.42 -13.28 -8.74
N GLU A 353 11.75 -13.42 -8.77
CA GLU A 353 12.45 -14.61 -9.29
C GLU A 353 12.00 -15.88 -8.56
N LEU A 354 11.93 -15.84 -7.22
CA LEU A 354 11.51 -16.99 -6.41
C LEU A 354 10.03 -17.36 -6.65
N LEU A 355 9.14 -16.37 -6.83
CA LEU A 355 7.74 -16.63 -7.16
C LEU A 355 7.59 -17.29 -8.53
N GLU A 356 8.31 -16.80 -9.54
CA GLU A 356 8.32 -17.39 -10.89
C GLU A 356 8.86 -18.83 -10.86
N GLU A 357 9.95 -19.08 -10.13
CA GLU A 357 10.52 -20.43 -9.95
C GLU A 357 9.52 -21.37 -9.24
N ASN A 358 8.83 -20.88 -8.20
CA ASN A 358 7.83 -21.65 -7.47
C ASN A 358 6.62 -22.00 -8.34
N GLU A 359 6.12 -21.06 -9.15
CA GLU A 359 5.05 -21.31 -10.12
C GLU A 359 5.47 -22.36 -11.18
N GLU A 360 6.71 -22.30 -11.67
CA GLU A 360 7.22 -23.32 -12.60
C GLU A 360 7.32 -24.70 -11.95
N LEU A 361 7.81 -24.78 -10.71
CA LEU A 361 7.89 -26.02 -9.95
C LEU A 361 6.50 -26.61 -9.70
N GLN A 362 5.53 -25.77 -9.34
CA GLN A 362 4.14 -26.18 -9.14
C GLN A 362 3.53 -26.72 -10.43
N LYS A 363 3.67 -26.01 -11.56
CA LYS A 363 3.21 -26.48 -12.88
C LYS A 363 3.84 -27.83 -13.26
N LYS A 364 5.13 -28.03 -12.99
CA LYS A 364 5.82 -29.31 -13.24
C LYS A 364 5.30 -30.42 -12.32
N SER A 365 4.95 -30.11 -11.09
CA SER A 365 4.40 -31.06 -10.12
C SER A 365 2.94 -31.45 -10.38
N GLU A 366 2.17 -30.61 -11.09
CA GLU A 366 0.74 -30.82 -11.36
C GLU A 366 0.42 -31.43 -12.73
N THR A 367 1.42 -31.57 -13.61
CA THR A 367 1.20 -32.09 -14.96
C THR A 367 1.80 -33.49 -15.16
N ASP A 368 1.13 -34.33 -15.97
CA ASP A 368 1.66 -35.61 -16.42
C ASP A 368 2.73 -35.41 -17.52
N ALA A 369 3.88 -36.03 -17.32
CA ALA A 369 5.06 -35.84 -18.22
C ALA A 369 4.82 -36.26 -19.66
N LEU A 370 4.02 -37.34 -19.89
CA LEU A 370 3.73 -37.89 -21.21
C LEU A 370 2.64 -37.10 -21.94
N THR A 371 1.55 -36.84 -21.26
CA THR A 371 0.33 -36.29 -21.88
C THR A 371 0.19 -34.78 -21.81
N LYS A 372 0.94 -34.14 -20.89
CA LYS A 372 0.83 -32.72 -20.54
C LYS A 372 -0.54 -32.30 -19.97
N LEU A 373 -1.42 -33.27 -19.71
CA LEU A 373 -2.66 -33.04 -18.97
C LEU A 373 -2.36 -32.90 -17.47
N PRO A 374 -3.26 -32.33 -16.66
CA PRO A 374 -3.22 -32.46 -15.22
C PRO A 374 -3.00 -33.89 -14.77
N ASN A 375 -2.13 -34.09 -13.78
CA ASN A 375 -1.86 -35.39 -13.23
C ASN A 375 -2.81 -35.73 -12.07
N ARG A 376 -2.66 -36.91 -11.48
CA ARG A 376 -3.50 -37.37 -10.37
C ARG A 376 -3.47 -36.43 -9.15
N PHE A 377 -2.34 -35.75 -8.90
CA PHE A 377 -2.23 -34.79 -7.78
C PHE A 377 -3.17 -33.60 -8.01
N ARG A 378 -3.10 -32.97 -9.19
CA ARG A 378 -3.97 -31.84 -9.54
C ARG A 378 -5.43 -32.26 -9.66
N LEU A 379 -5.71 -33.48 -10.15
CA LEU A 379 -7.05 -34.02 -10.20
C LEU A 379 -7.70 -34.11 -8.81
N ASN A 380 -6.98 -34.61 -7.81
CA ASN A 380 -7.52 -34.75 -6.46
C ASN A 380 -7.93 -33.39 -5.87
N ALA A 381 -7.05 -32.37 -6.00
CA ALA A 381 -7.36 -31.02 -5.55
C ALA A 381 -8.59 -30.44 -6.31
N TYR A 382 -8.57 -30.53 -7.65
CA TYR A 382 -9.68 -30.01 -8.47
C TYR A 382 -11.02 -30.69 -8.20
N SER A 383 -11.01 -32.02 -8.01
CA SER A 383 -12.26 -32.78 -7.77
C SER A 383 -12.91 -32.39 -6.44
N GLU A 384 -12.14 -32.05 -5.43
CA GLU A 384 -12.63 -31.56 -4.15
C GLU A 384 -13.23 -30.14 -4.30
N GLU A 385 -12.51 -29.25 -4.95
CA GLU A 385 -12.99 -27.90 -5.25
C GLU A 385 -14.30 -27.91 -6.09
N ALA A 386 -14.36 -28.73 -7.14
CA ALA A 386 -15.53 -28.86 -8.01
C ALA A 386 -16.74 -29.44 -7.26
N PHE A 387 -16.51 -30.42 -6.38
CA PHE A 387 -17.55 -31.00 -5.53
C PHE A 387 -18.12 -29.97 -4.54
N GLU A 388 -17.27 -29.19 -3.87
CA GLU A 388 -17.69 -28.14 -2.95
C GLU A 388 -18.48 -27.04 -3.67
N ARG A 389 -18.03 -26.60 -4.85
CA ARG A 389 -18.77 -25.63 -5.68
C ARG A 389 -20.15 -26.18 -6.05
N ALA A 390 -20.20 -27.40 -6.60
CA ALA A 390 -21.46 -28.01 -7.02
C ALA A 390 -22.44 -28.20 -5.86
N MET A 391 -21.94 -28.54 -4.65
CA MET A 391 -22.76 -28.69 -3.44
C MET A 391 -23.30 -27.34 -2.96
N SER A 392 -22.47 -26.29 -2.95
CA SER A 392 -22.88 -24.95 -2.49
C SER A 392 -23.89 -24.30 -3.43
N GLU A 393 -23.71 -24.46 -4.74
CA GLU A 393 -24.57 -23.90 -5.79
C GLU A 393 -25.79 -24.81 -6.09
N ARG A 394 -25.83 -26.03 -5.56
CA ARG A 394 -26.82 -27.08 -5.90
C ARG A 394 -26.87 -27.33 -7.41
N SER A 395 -25.70 -27.32 -8.04
CA SER A 395 -25.54 -27.52 -9.47
C SER A 395 -25.13 -28.95 -9.79
N PRO A 396 -25.41 -29.46 -11.03
CA PRO A 396 -25.01 -30.78 -11.45
C PRO A 396 -23.49 -30.92 -11.54
N LEU A 397 -22.99 -32.10 -11.08
CA LEU A 397 -21.61 -32.52 -11.25
C LEU A 397 -21.62 -33.88 -11.98
N ALA A 398 -20.75 -34.05 -12.98
CA ALA A 398 -20.50 -35.36 -13.55
C ALA A 398 -19.02 -35.70 -13.48
N VAL A 399 -18.72 -36.95 -13.16
CA VAL A 399 -17.37 -37.52 -13.20
C VAL A 399 -17.36 -38.67 -14.20
N GLU A 400 -16.46 -38.62 -15.14
CA GLU A 400 -16.25 -39.65 -16.15
C GLU A 400 -14.90 -40.29 -15.98
N ILE A 401 -14.84 -41.62 -16.05
CA ILE A 401 -13.61 -42.38 -16.21
C ILE A 401 -13.60 -42.95 -17.63
N LEU A 402 -12.55 -42.64 -18.36
CA LEU A 402 -12.27 -43.14 -19.70
C LEU A 402 -11.06 -44.07 -19.64
N ASP A 403 -11.18 -45.24 -20.27
CA ASP A 403 -10.12 -46.27 -20.32
C ASP A 403 -9.95 -46.78 -21.76
N ILE A 404 -8.73 -47.01 -22.19
CA ILE A 404 -8.39 -47.49 -23.54
C ILE A 404 -8.63 -48.98 -23.62
N ASP A 405 -9.52 -49.41 -24.51
CA ASP A 405 -9.89 -50.82 -24.67
C ASP A 405 -8.72 -51.68 -25.17
N TYR A 406 -8.48 -52.77 -24.52
CA TYR A 406 -7.44 -53.75 -24.82
C TYR A 406 -6.01 -53.16 -24.89
N PHE A 407 -5.76 -52.14 -24.06
CA PHE A 407 -4.48 -51.41 -24.11
C PHE A 407 -3.28 -52.27 -23.72
N LYS A 408 -3.49 -53.28 -22.86
CA LYS A 408 -2.42 -54.24 -22.56
C LYS A 408 -2.03 -55.04 -23.78
N GLU A 409 -3.02 -55.58 -24.50
CA GLU A 409 -2.79 -56.30 -25.77
C GLU A 409 -2.18 -55.41 -26.84
N TYR A 410 -2.50 -54.13 -26.85
CA TYR A 410 -1.87 -53.13 -27.71
C TYR A 410 -0.39 -53.02 -27.40
N ASN A 411 0.01 -52.83 -26.13
CA ASN A 411 1.39 -52.73 -25.71
C ASN A 411 2.18 -54.02 -25.95
N ASP A 412 1.57 -55.15 -25.67
CA ASP A 412 2.21 -56.46 -25.84
C ASP A 412 2.57 -56.73 -27.34
N ASN A 413 1.77 -56.21 -28.27
CA ASN A 413 1.95 -56.46 -29.70
C ASN A 413 2.72 -55.33 -30.46
N TYR A 414 2.52 -54.06 -30.04
CA TYR A 414 3.12 -52.91 -30.74
C TYR A 414 4.26 -52.24 -29.94
N GLY A 415 4.46 -52.66 -28.69
CA GLY A 415 5.49 -52.14 -27.79
C GLY A 415 5.07 -50.87 -27.04
N HIS A 416 5.71 -50.63 -25.89
CA HIS A 416 5.37 -49.51 -25.01
C HIS A 416 5.52 -48.13 -25.66
N GLN A 417 6.50 -47.95 -26.57
CA GLN A 417 6.63 -46.65 -27.28
C GLN A 417 5.42 -46.35 -28.19
N ALA A 418 4.80 -47.39 -28.76
CA ALA A 418 3.56 -47.22 -29.52
C ALA A 418 2.39 -46.90 -28.59
N GLY A 419 2.33 -47.55 -27.41
CA GLY A 419 1.37 -47.23 -26.36
C GLY A 419 1.49 -45.81 -25.88
N ASP A 420 2.68 -45.31 -25.62
CA ASP A 420 2.92 -43.91 -25.23
C ASP A 420 2.40 -42.92 -26.29
N ARG A 421 2.65 -43.20 -27.57
CA ARG A 421 2.11 -42.39 -28.67
C ARG A 421 0.58 -42.45 -28.76
N CYS A 422 0.01 -43.62 -28.51
CA CYS A 422 -1.46 -43.80 -28.44
C CYS A 422 -2.06 -42.95 -27.33
N ILE A 423 -1.56 -43.08 -26.10
CA ILE A 423 -1.95 -42.30 -24.93
C ILE A 423 -1.83 -40.80 -25.22
N ALA A 424 -0.69 -40.34 -25.78
CA ALA A 424 -0.48 -38.92 -26.10
C ALA A 424 -1.44 -38.41 -27.17
N SER A 425 -1.85 -39.26 -28.13
CA SER A 425 -2.82 -38.87 -29.18
C SER A 425 -4.22 -38.73 -28.60
N ILE A 426 -4.63 -39.64 -27.72
CA ILE A 426 -5.94 -39.53 -27.03
C ILE A 426 -5.94 -38.31 -26.09
N ALA A 427 -4.86 -38.07 -25.36
CA ALA A 427 -4.72 -36.92 -24.50
C ALA A 427 -4.89 -35.58 -25.24
N LYS A 428 -4.42 -35.47 -26.49
CA LYS A 428 -4.63 -34.28 -27.33
C LYS A 428 -6.13 -34.06 -27.63
N GLU A 429 -6.88 -35.12 -27.87
CA GLU A 429 -8.34 -34.98 -28.09
C GLU A 429 -9.07 -34.60 -26.80
N LEU A 430 -8.64 -35.13 -25.67
CA LEU A 430 -9.14 -34.74 -24.36
C LEU A 430 -8.84 -33.28 -24.05
N GLN A 431 -7.63 -32.82 -24.33
CA GLN A 431 -7.21 -31.43 -24.11
C GLN A 431 -8.08 -30.41 -24.87
N LYS A 432 -8.58 -30.76 -26.07
CA LYS A 432 -9.49 -29.93 -26.85
C LYS A 432 -10.89 -29.76 -26.22
N MET A 433 -11.24 -30.61 -25.25
CA MET A 433 -12.50 -30.54 -24.53
C MET A 433 -12.44 -29.61 -23.32
N GLN A 434 -11.24 -29.34 -22.84
CA GLN A 434 -11.03 -28.58 -21.60
C GLN A 434 -11.48 -27.13 -21.79
N ASP A 435 -12.37 -26.68 -20.92
CA ASP A 435 -12.88 -25.31 -20.85
C ASP A 435 -13.22 -24.97 -19.37
N ASP A 436 -13.89 -23.85 -19.13
CA ASP A 436 -14.27 -23.39 -17.77
C ASP A 436 -15.21 -24.36 -17.02
N LYS A 437 -15.85 -25.32 -17.71
CA LYS A 437 -16.79 -26.30 -17.15
C LYS A 437 -16.32 -27.74 -17.26
N ILE A 438 -15.24 -27.98 -17.99
CA ILE A 438 -14.72 -29.31 -18.26
C ILE A 438 -13.25 -29.37 -17.90
N PHE A 439 -12.96 -30.14 -16.88
CA PHE A 439 -11.60 -30.43 -16.45
C PHE A 439 -11.21 -31.86 -16.85
N VAL A 440 -9.99 -32.02 -17.36
CA VAL A 440 -9.47 -33.31 -17.83
C VAL A 440 -8.14 -33.60 -17.17
N ALA A 441 -7.94 -34.84 -16.72
CA ALA A 441 -6.68 -35.29 -16.12
C ALA A 441 -6.33 -36.74 -16.52
N ARG A 442 -5.04 -37.07 -16.47
CA ARG A 442 -4.58 -38.45 -16.53
C ARG A 442 -4.55 -39.02 -15.11
N TYR A 443 -5.30 -40.10 -14.88
CA TYR A 443 -5.34 -40.75 -13.58
C TYR A 443 -4.15 -41.69 -13.36
N GLY A 444 -3.79 -42.46 -14.41
CA GLY A 444 -2.64 -43.36 -14.42
C GLY A 444 -2.76 -44.41 -15.55
N GLY A 445 -1.63 -44.91 -16.04
CA GLY A 445 -1.63 -45.90 -17.12
C GLY A 445 -2.39 -45.39 -18.35
N ASP A 446 -3.48 -46.08 -18.69
CA ASP A 446 -4.39 -45.83 -19.82
C ASP A 446 -5.72 -45.17 -19.38
N GLU A 447 -5.82 -44.74 -18.11
CA GLU A 447 -7.03 -44.14 -17.55
C GLU A 447 -6.97 -42.62 -17.49
N PHE A 448 -8.08 -41.98 -17.91
CA PHE A 448 -8.30 -40.55 -17.85
C PHE A 448 -9.57 -40.24 -17.08
N ILE A 449 -9.59 -39.10 -16.39
CA ILE A 449 -10.78 -38.62 -15.69
C ILE A 449 -11.17 -37.27 -16.25
N ILE A 450 -12.48 -37.09 -16.44
CA ILE A 450 -13.10 -35.86 -16.91
C ILE A 450 -14.14 -35.45 -15.86
N ILE A 451 -14.10 -34.19 -15.45
CA ILE A 451 -15.09 -33.61 -14.54
C ILE A 451 -15.85 -32.53 -15.30
N TYR A 452 -17.18 -32.62 -15.24
CA TYR A 452 -18.09 -31.67 -15.87
C TYR A 452 -18.86 -30.92 -14.78
N GLU A 453 -18.77 -29.60 -14.78
CA GLU A 453 -19.43 -28.73 -13.80
C GLU A 453 -20.60 -27.98 -14.42
N ASN A 454 -21.75 -27.98 -13.72
CA ASN A 454 -22.93 -27.22 -14.09
C ASN A 454 -23.37 -27.42 -15.56
N MET A 455 -23.38 -28.67 -16.02
CA MET A 455 -23.85 -29.08 -17.34
C MET A 455 -25.07 -29.99 -17.22
N THR A 456 -25.94 -29.96 -18.22
CA THR A 456 -27.08 -30.89 -18.28
C THR A 456 -26.62 -32.31 -18.60
N GLU A 457 -27.39 -33.32 -18.16
CA GLU A 457 -27.08 -34.72 -18.46
C GLU A 457 -26.92 -34.95 -19.99
N GLN A 458 -27.80 -34.36 -20.78
CA GLN A 458 -27.76 -34.44 -22.24
C GLN A 458 -26.44 -33.86 -22.80
N ALA A 459 -26.02 -32.69 -22.31
CA ALA A 459 -24.77 -32.07 -22.76
C ALA A 459 -23.53 -32.91 -22.39
N VAL A 460 -23.49 -33.50 -21.20
CA VAL A 460 -22.42 -34.42 -20.78
C VAL A 460 -22.37 -35.65 -21.69
N ARG A 461 -23.54 -36.26 -22.00
CA ARG A 461 -23.64 -37.40 -22.90
C ARG A 461 -23.14 -37.06 -24.32
N GLU A 462 -23.57 -35.93 -24.88
CA GLU A 462 -23.14 -35.46 -26.20
C GLU A 462 -21.61 -35.24 -26.26
N LYS A 463 -21.03 -34.66 -25.21
CA LYS A 463 -19.57 -34.48 -25.12
C LYS A 463 -18.81 -35.81 -25.08
N ALA A 464 -19.31 -36.78 -24.33
CA ALA A 464 -18.72 -38.11 -24.23
C ALA A 464 -18.82 -38.88 -25.54
N GLU A 465 -19.96 -38.79 -26.26
CA GLU A 465 -20.15 -39.41 -27.57
C GLU A 465 -19.26 -38.74 -28.65
N ASP A 466 -19.15 -37.42 -28.63
CA ASP A 466 -18.24 -36.68 -29.52
C ASP A 466 -16.78 -37.07 -29.29
N LEU A 467 -16.34 -37.16 -28.02
CA LEU A 467 -15.00 -37.60 -27.65
C LEU A 467 -14.71 -39.01 -28.17
N LYS A 468 -15.63 -39.95 -27.94
CA LYS A 468 -15.51 -41.32 -28.43
C LYS A 468 -15.34 -41.35 -29.97
N LYS A 469 -16.16 -40.60 -30.69
CA LYS A 469 -16.07 -40.47 -32.16
C LYS A 469 -14.72 -39.90 -32.56
N ARG A 470 -14.26 -38.82 -31.98
CA ARG A 470 -12.94 -38.20 -32.29
C ARG A 470 -11.79 -39.14 -32.04
N ILE A 471 -11.83 -39.96 -30.96
CA ILE A 471 -10.81 -40.98 -30.71
C ILE A 471 -10.83 -42.06 -31.80
N MET A 472 -12.01 -42.55 -32.22
CA MET A 472 -12.13 -43.49 -33.33
C MET A 472 -11.66 -42.90 -34.67
N ASP A 473 -11.90 -41.62 -34.88
CA ASP A 473 -11.47 -40.90 -36.10
C ASP A 473 -9.94 -40.73 -36.19
N LEU A 474 -9.18 -40.94 -35.10
CA LEU A 474 -7.70 -41.03 -35.11
C LEU A 474 -7.22 -42.24 -35.91
N GLN A 475 -8.06 -43.26 -36.17
CA GLN A 475 -7.79 -44.47 -36.91
C GLN A 475 -6.47 -45.18 -36.48
N ILE A 476 -6.17 -45.16 -35.18
CA ILE A 476 -5.00 -45.85 -34.62
C ILE A 476 -5.22 -47.35 -34.74
N THR A 477 -4.46 -48.02 -35.57
CA THR A 477 -4.58 -49.46 -35.87
C THR A 477 -4.39 -50.32 -34.61
N HIS A 478 -5.32 -51.24 -34.35
CA HIS A 478 -5.28 -52.21 -33.26
C HIS A 478 -5.86 -53.56 -33.71
N GLU A 479 -5.11 -54.29 -34.54
CA GLU A 479 -5.50 -55.55 -35.15
C GLU A 479 -5.83 -56.65 -34.15
N TYR A 480 -5.26 -56.57 -32.94
CA TYR A 480 -5.44 -57.53 -31.86
C TYR A 480 -6.61 -57.20 -30.91
N SER A 481 -7.31 -56.11 -31.18
CA SER A 481 -8.52 -55.72 -30.44
C SER A 481 -9.69 -56.65 -30.80
N LYS A 482 -10.39 -57.10 -29.76
CA LYS A 482 -11.62 -57.93 -29.96
C LYS A 482 -12.88 -57.10 -30.25
N SER A 483 -12.78 -55.78 -30.22
CA SER A 483 -13.87 -54.82 -30.48
C SER A 483 -13.88 -54.41 -31.94
N LEU A 484 -12.95 -53.56 -32.34
CA LEU A 484 -12.71 -53.05 -33.68
C LEU A 484 -11.22 -53.09 -34.02
N PRO A 485 -10.81 -53.15 -35.31
CA PRO A 485 -9.38 -53.18 -35.68
C PRO A 485 -8.65 -51.86 -35.48
N ILE A 486 -9.20 -51.00 -34.64
CA ILE A 486 -8.66 -49.68 -34.21
C ILE A 486 -8.77 -49.53 -32.72
N VAL A 487 -8.01 -48.59 -32.15
CA VAL A 487 -8.10 -48.22 -30.75
C VAL A 487 -9.46 -47.64 -30.47
N THR A 488 -10.12 -48.16 -29.42
CA THR A 488 -11.38 -47.67 -28.90
C THR A 488 -11.28 -47.39 -27.42
N VAL A 489 -12.27 -46.70 -26.85
CA VAL A 489 -12.35 -46.37 -25.44
C VAL A 489 -13.69 -46.76 -24.85
N SER A 490 -13.68 -47.19 -23.59
CA SER A 490 -14.86 -47.34 -22.77
C SER A 490 -14.98 -46.21 -21.78
N GLN A 491 -16.20 -45.72 -21.56
CA GLN A 491 -16.48 -44.55 -20.71
C GLN A 491 -17.54 -44.89 -19.67
N GLY A 492 -17.22 -44.57 -18.42
CA GLY A 492 -18.13 -44.68 -17.30
C GLY A 492 -18.41 -43.33 -16.68
N ILE A 493 -19.68 -42.92 -16.62
CA ILE A 493 -20.08 -41.57 -16.20
C ILE A 493 -21.04 -41.67 -15.01
N CYS A 494 -20.70 -40.99 -13.92
CA CYS A 494 -21.60 -40.70 -12.81
C CYS A 494 -22.09 -39.25 -12.95
N TYR A 495 -23.38 -39.03 -12.93
CA TYR A 495 -24.01 -37.71 -13.02
C TYR A 495 -25.00 -37.56 -11.86
N ASP A 496 -24.85 -36.53 -11.03
CA ASP A 496 -25.82 -36.20 -9.98
C ASP A 496 -25.62 -34.75 -9.50
N ILE A 497 -26.55 -34.29 -8.65
CA ILE A 497 -26.38 -33.09 -7.86
C ILE A 497 -25.87 -33.50 -6.47
N PRO A 498 -24.64 -33.06 -6.03
CA PRO A 498 -24.10 -33.45 -4.72
C PRO A 498 -25.01 -33.05 -3.58
N ARG A 499 -25.13 -33.93 -2.57
CA ARG A 499 -25.93 -33.73 -1.35
C ARG A 499 -25.04 -33.94 -0.13
N GLY A 500 -25.46 -33.46 1.04
CA GLY A 500 -24.64 -33.48 2.26
C GLY A 500 -24.16 -34.85 2.76
N ALA A 501 -24.78 -35.95 2.28
CA ALA A 501 -24.33 -37.31 2.56
C ALA A 501 -23.25 -37.83 1.59
N ASN A 502 -23.00 -37.12 0.48
CA ASN A 502 -22.05 -37.53 -0.54
C ASN A 502 -20.66 -36.98 -0.27
N ARG A 503 -19.65 -37.63 -0.83
CA ARG A 503 -18.25 -37.19 -0.88
C ARG A 503 -17.76 -37.23 -2.31
N ASN A 504 -16.70 -36.48 -2.63
CA ASN A 504 -16.17 -36.41 -3.98
C ASN A 504 -15.82 -37.79 -4.58
N TRP A 505 -15.24 -38.70 -3.77
CA TRP A 505 -14.89 -40.06 -4.23
C TRP A 505 -16.07 -40.98 -4.48
N ASP A 506 -17.28 -40.66 -3.99
CA ASP A 506 -18.49 -41.44 -4.30
C ASP A 506 -18.83 -41.31 -5.78
N PHE A 507 -18.62 -40.12 -6.38
CA PHE A 507 -18.76 -39.89 -7.82
C PHE A 507 -17.77 -40.72 -8.62
N LEU A 508 -16.51 -40.76 -8.19
CA LEU A 508 -15.46 -41.56 -8.84
C LEU A 508 -15.78 -43.06 -8.76
N SER A 509 -16.20 -43.56 -7.60
CA SER A 509 -16.60 -44.96 -7.41
C SER A 509 -17.81 -45.32 -8.25
N CYS A 510 -18.78 -44.42 -8.37
CA CYS A 510 -19.96 -44.62 -9.24
C CYS A 510 -19.52 -44.68 -10.70
N ALA A 511 -18.64 -43.75 -11.16
CA ALA A 511 -18.11 -43.76 -12.53
C ALA A 511 -17.33 -45.04 -12.86
N ASP A 512 -16.53 -45.56 -11.92
CA ASP A 512 -15.82 -46.84 -12.09
C ASP A 512 -16.80 -48.03 -12.28
N ASN A 513 -17.82 -48.08 -11.47
CA ASN A 513 -18.88 -49.09 -11.65
C ASN A 513 -19.58 -48.98 -13.02
N ARG A 514 -19.76 -47.77 -13.54
CA ARG A 514 -20.31 -47.55 -14.89
C ARG A 514 -19.32 -47.98 -15.96
N LEU A 515 -18.02 -47.64 -15.82
CA LEU A 515 -16.97 -48.12 -16.73
C LEU A 515 -16.93 -49.65 -16.81
N TYR A 516 -17.00 -50.32 -15.68
CA TYR A 516 -17.06 -51.77 -15.66
C TYR A 516 -18.26 -52.35 -16.44
N ARG A 517 -19.42 -51.67 -16.38
CA ARG A 517 -20.60 -52.08 -17.18
C ARG A 517 -20.38 -51.83 -18.67
N ALA A 518 -19.74 -50.70 -19.06
CA ALA A 518 -19.40 -50.41 -20.44
C ALA A 518 -18.45 -51.49 -21.00
N LYS A 519 -17.43 -51.87 -20.22
CA LYS A 519 -16.47 -52.93 -20.59
C LYS A 519 -17.13 -54.29 -20.73
N LYS A 520 -18.13 -54.63 -19.90
CA LYS A 520 -18.93 -55.88 -20.03
C LYS A 520 -19.87 -55.88 -21.22
N ALA A 521 -20.38 -54.74 -21.65
CA ALA A 521 -21.26 -54.58 -22.81
C ALA A 521 -20.51 -54.48 -24.14
N ASN A 522 -19.44 -55.28 -24.32
CA ASN A 522 -18.59 -55.39 -25.50
C ASN A 522 -17.61 -54.22 -25.71
N ARG A 523 -17.29 -53.40 -24.71
CA ARG A 523 -16.41 -52.26 -24.83
C ARG A 523 -16.84 -51.24 -25.90
N ASN A 524 -15.96 -50.25 -26.23
CA ASN A 524 -16.32 -49.18 -27.16
C ASN A 524 -17.69 -48.57 -26.87
N ASN A 525 -17.99 -48.36 -25.60
CA ASN A 525 -19.33 -48.03 -25.13
C ASN A 525 -19.28 -46.99 -23.99
N ILE A 526 -20.40 -46.30 -23.82
CA ILE A 526 -20.61 -45.29 -22.77
C ILE A 526 -21.70 -45.84 -21.83
N SER A 527 -21.38 -45.91 -20.53
CA SER A 527 -22.36 -46.22 -19.51
C SER A 527 -22.51 -45.05 -18.54
N MET A 528 -23.66 -44.41 -18.53
CA MET A 528 -23.96 -43.26 -17.68
C MET A 528 -25.08 -43.62 -16.68
N GLY A 529 -24.98 -43.06 -15.48
CA GLY A 529 -26.02 -43.18 -14.48
C GLY A 529 -25.82 -42.33 -13.26
N TYR A 530 -26.82 -42.30 -12.41
CA TYR A 530 -26.84 -41.57 -11.15
C TYR A 530 -26.18 -42.31 -10.02
N MET A 531 -25.80 -41.59 -8.96
CA MET A 531 -25.41 -42.24 -7.71
C MET A 531 -26.56 -43.07 -7.16
N ASN A 532 -26.27 -44.25 -6.69
CA ASN A 532 -27.26 -45.05 -6.00
C ASN A 532 -27.62 -44.34 -4.69
N VAL A 533 -28.87 -43.94 -4.52
CA VAL A 533 -29.38 -43.49 -3.23
C VAL A 533 -29.26 -44.72 -2.29
N VAL A 534 -28.31 -44.67 -1.36
CA VAL A 534 -28.36 -45.62 -0.21
C VAL A 534 -29.60 -45.20 0.56
N SER A 535 -30.67 -45.98 0.45
CA SER A 535 -31.83 -45.82 1.29
C SER A 535 -31.37 -45.98 2.74
N GLU A 536 -31.42 -44.91 3.51
CA GLU A 536 -31.31 -44.97 4.95
C GLU A 536 -32.44 -45.89 5.42
N THR A 537 -32.08 -47.10 5.84
CA THR A 537 -32.92 -47.99 6.64
C THR A 537 -32.47 -47.92 8.08
#